data_ec14e0120d030446f20898365e222932
#
_entry.id   ec14e0120d030446f20898365e222932
#
_cell.length_a   1.000
_cell.length_b   1.000
_cell.length_c   1.000
_cell.angle_alpha   90.00
_cell.angle_beta   90.00
_cell.angle_gamma   90.00
#
_symmetry.space_group_name_H-M   'P 1'
#
loop_
_entity.id
_entity.type
_entity.pdbx_description
1 polymer ?
#
loop_
_entity_poly.entity_id
_entity_poly.type
_entity_poly.pdbx_seq_one_letter_code
_entity_poly.pdbx_strand_id
1 'polypeptide(L)'
;CLIVLSIVLISSCSADYDALDTSGETTVSFVVKVEGENGEASSLTRAVDGVTDVVAFIFNQQGYLIGKGEAANVSSLKVTTRLADNCTVCVVANSKAAVSNSWLSNVKMKSDLDNLYYFVLNSGTPKISNVMYGVKTNYSTKTSAACTISLQKIYSNFSFSIKIEKDKNTSLGIVLDSYQLCHLPKGTYLCGTKQATTYYDEPEVNLTSSNESGSTIKFTKSILQNPLPKGNNVNSKGWGYRSSKHAPSNASYLKIKAHSQMWQTTFYYYLGGKNLPSTYSSTAD
;
A
#
# COMPACT_ATOMS: atom_id res chain seq x y z
N CYS A 1 63.16 -22.09 -25.10
CA CYS A 1 62.03 -21.18 -24.86
C CYS A 1 61.00 -21.91 -24.00
N LEU A 2 61.05 -21.65 -22.68
CA LEU A 2 60.18 -22.32 -21.71
C LEU A 2 58.92 -21.43 -21.50
N ILE A 3 57.77 -21.89 -21.94
CA ILE A 3 56.48 -21.21 -21.67
C ILE A 3 55.97 -21.71 -20.34
N VAL A 4 56.03 -20.87 -19.33
CA VAL A 4 55.39 -21.11 -18.02
C VAL A 4 53.94 -20.74 -18.14
N LEU A 5 53.04 -21.73 -18.16
CA LEU A 5 51.59 -21.57 -18.14
C LEU A 5 51.14 -21.36 -16.69
N SER A 6 50.90 -20.12 -16.31
CA SER A 6 50.32 -19.77 -15.00
C SER A 6 48.84 -20.11 -15.02
N ILE A 7 48.47 -21.22 -14.40
CA ILE A 7 47.05 -21.53 -14.10
C ILE A 7 46.62 -20.64 -12.93
N VAL A 8 45.85 -19.61 -13.23
CA VAL A 8 45.12 -18.84 -12.20
C VAL A 8 43.94 -19.70 -11.79
N LEU A 9 44.04 -20.35 -10.64
CA LEU A 9 42.89 -20.95 -9.97
C LEU A 9 41.99 -19.81 -9.47
N ILE A 10 40.95 -19.50 -10.23
CA ILE A 10 39.84 -18.73 -9.74
C ILE A 10 39.10 -19.63 -8.74
N SER A 11 39.45 -19.53 -7.45
CA SER A 11 38.62 -20.10 -6.43
C SER A 11 37.29 -19.32 -6.47
N SER A 12 36.30 -19.92 -7.13
CA SER A 12 34.91 -19.54 -6.97
C SER A 12 34.59 -19.68 -5.49
N CYS A 13 34.60 -18.54 -4.78
CA CYS A 13 34.02 -18.47 -3.48
C CYS A 13 32.50 -18.60 -3.68
N SER A 14 32.00 -19.82 -3.77
CA SER A 14 30.63 -20.11 -3.41
C SER A 14 30.55 -19.71 -1.96
N ALA A 15 29.94 -18.55 -1.68
CA ALA A 15 29.60 -18.19 -0.33
C ALA A 15 28.68 -19.31 0.18
N ASP A 16 29.25 -20.21 0.98
CA ASP A 16 28.53 -21.21 1.72
C ASP A 16 27.57 -20.45 2.65
N TYR A 17 26.33 -20.37 2.24
CA TYR A 17 25.22 -19.82 3.05
C TYR A 17 24.98 -20.64 4.34
N ASP A 18 25.65 -21.76 4.50
CA ASP A 18 25.56 -22.65 5.65
C ASP A 18 26.49 -22.29 6.83
N ALA A 19 27.37 -21.30 6.66
CA ALA A 19 28.26 -20.84 7.75
C ALA A 19 27.59 -19.87 8.74
N LEU A 20 26.28 -19.67 8.66
CA LEU A 20 25.53 -18.90 9.63
C LEU A 20 25.10 -19.78 10.80
N ASP A 21 25.95 -19.72 11.84
CA ASP A 21 25.66 -20.03 13.23
C ASP A 21 24.67 -21.19 13.50
N THR A 22 25.17 -22.29 14.02
CA THR A 22 24.42 -23.44 14.56
C THR A 22 23.62 -23.08 15.82
N SER A 23 23.16 -21.84 15.95
CA SER A 23 22.28 -21.42 17.02
C SER A 23 20.94 -22.14 16.88
N GLY A 24 20.47 -22.73 17.97
CA GLY A 24 19.29 -23.59 18.00
C GLY A 24 18.06 -22.99 17.34
N GLU A 25 17.09 -23.82 17.04
CA GLU A 25 15.78 -23.41 16.53
C GLU A 25 14.86 -22.98 17.70
N THR A 26 13.95 -22.06 17.39
CA THR A 26 12.90 -21.61 18.29
C THR A 26 11.58 -21.46 17.55
N THR A 27 10.49 -21.38 18.29
CA THR A 27 9.17 -21.11 17.72
C THR A 27 8.66 -19.76 18.19
N VAL A 28 8.41 -18.87 17.23
CA VAL A 28 7.82 -17.55 17.47
C VAL A 28 6.31 -17.64 17.34
N SER A 29 5.60 -17.18 18.37
CA SER A 29 4.15 -16.97 18.38
C SER A 29 3.83 -15.51 18.06
N PHE A 30 2.64 -15.25 17.51
CA PHE A 30 2.26 -13.92 17.03
C PHE A 30 1.03 -13.38 17.76
N VAL A 31 1.05 -12.07 18.03
CA VAL A 31 -0.11 -11.27 18.36
C VAL A 31 -0.28 -10.24 17.25
N VAL A 32 -1.29 -10.41 16.44
CA VAL A 32 -1.55 -9.52 15.29
C VAL A 32 -2.69 -8.57 15.64
N LYS A 33 -2.48 -7.29 15.34
CA LYS A 33 -3.46 -6.22 15.46
C LYS A 33 -3.79 -5.72 14.06
N VAL A 34 -5.03 -5.28 13.82
CA VAL A 34 -5.41 -4.58 12.60
C VAL A 34 -5.64 -3.12 12.95
N GLU A 35 -4.97 -2.22 12.25
CA GLU A 35 -5.20 -0.80 12.40
C GLU A 35 -6.56 -0.44 11.78
N GLY A 36 -7.45 0.14 12.60
CA GLY A 36 -8.75 0.64 12.17
C GLY A 36 -8.62 1.90 11.31
N GLU A 37 -9.68 2.27 10.60
CA GLU A 37 -9.72 3.47 9.74
C GLU A 37 -9.45 4.79 10.47
N ASN A 38 -9.49 4.78 11.82
CA ASN A 38 -9.25 5.95 12.68
C ASN A 38 -7.89 5.91 13.40
N GLY A 39 -6.98 4.98 13.05
CA GLY A 39 -5.68 4.86 13.71
C GLY A 39 -5.75 4.22 15.11
N GLU A 40 -6.91 3.77 15.57
CA GLU A 40 -7.04 3.03 16.81
C GLU A 40 -6.75 1.54 16.57
N ALA A 41 -5.69 1.04 17.20
CA ALA A 41 -5.35 -0.37 17.15
C ALA A 41 -6.30 -1.16 18.05
N SER A 42 -7.26 -1.86 17.48
CA SER A 42 -8.03 -2.85 18.24
C SER A 42 -7.17 -4.08 18.51
N SER A 43 -6.87 -4.35 19.80
CA SER A 43 -6.19 -5.57 20.18
C SER A 43 -7.16 -6.75 20.11
N LEU A 44 -7.00 -7.60 19.10
CA LEU A 44 -7.82 -8.79 18.94
C LEU A 44 -6.97 -10.04 19.17
N THR A 45 -7.15 -10.65 20.34
CA THR A 45 -6.73 -12.03 20.63
C THR A 45 -7.70 -13.08 20.06
N ARG A 46 -8.79 -12.64 19.40
CA ARG A 46 -9.77 -13.47 18.66
C ARG A 46 -9.57 -13.28 17.16
N ALA A 47 -10.18 -14.17 16.37
CA ALA A 47 -10.16 -14.09 14.91
C ALA A 47 -10.36 -12.64 14.45
N VAL A 48 -9.34 -12.07 13.80
CA VAL A 48 -9.42 -10.71 13.26
C VAL A 48 -10.46 -10.77 12.15
N ASP A 49 -11.58 -10.06 12.33
CA ASP A 49 -12.66 -10.05 11.35
C ASP A 49 -12.10 -9.71 9.96
N GLY A 50 -12.38 -10.62 9.01
CA GLY A 50 -11.92 -10.47 7.63
C GLY A 50 -10.51 -10.98 7.32
N VAL A 51 -9.79 -11.64 8.24
CA VAL A 51 -8.55 -12.36 7.94
C VAL A 51 -8.86 -13.83 7.67
N THR A 52 -8.59 -14.28 6.45
CA THR A 52 -8.85 -15.65 5.97
C THR A 52 -7.60 -16.49 5.79
N ASP A 53 -6.45 -15.85 5.69
CA ASP A 53 -5.14 -16.49 5.65
C ASP A 53 -4.06 -15.51 6.10
N VAL A 54 -2.96 -16.03 6.61
CA VAL A 54 -1.81 -15.24 7.07
C VAL A 54 -0.52 -15.98 6.81
N VAL A 55 0.49 -15.24 6.35
CA VAL A 55 1.85 -15.72 6.12
C VAL A 55 2.82 -14.80 6.87
N ALA A 56 3.72 -15.37 7.66
CA ALA A 56 4.78 -14.63 8.32
C ALA A 56 6.16 -15.03 7.78
N PHE A 57 7.03 -14.05 7.68
CA PHE A 57 8.42 -14.17 7.28
C PHE A 57 9.29 -13.55 8.36
N ILE A 58 10.38 -14.22 8.73
CA ILE A 58 11.38 -13.71 9.65
C ILE A 58 12.70 -13.63 8.89
N PHE A 59 13.25 -12.42 8.79
CA PHE A 59 14.53 -12.16 8.14
C PHE A 59 15.56 -11.76 9.18
N ASN A 60 16.80 -12.24 9.04
CA ASN A 60 17.90 -11.81 9.87
C ASN A 60 18.31 -10.36 9.57
N GLN A 61 19.31 -9.84 10.27
CA GLN A 61 19.82 -8.48 10.10
C GLN A 61 20.34 -8.21 8.67
N GLN A 62 20.83 -9.22 7.98
CA GLN A 62 21.31 -9.13 6.59
C GLN A 62 20.17 -9.24 5.55
N GLY A 63 18.95 -9.49 5.99
CA GLY A 63 17.77 -9.61 5.15
C GLY A 63 17.53 -11.01 4.59
N TYR A 64 18.25 -12.05 5.02
CA TYR A 64 18.00 -13.43 4.62
C TYR A 64 16.85 -14.04 5.41
N LEU A 65 16.01 -14.83 4.73
CA LEU A 65 14.89 -15.53 5.34
C LEU A 65 15.42 -16.64 6.28
N ILE A 66 15.06 -16.57 7.56
CA ILE A 66 15.45 -17.56 8.57
C ILE A 66 14.24 -18.30 9.16
N GLY A 67 13.03 -17.88 8.86
CA GLY A 67 11.80 -18.54 9.27
C GLY A 67 10.61 -18.11 8.43
N LYS A 68 9.72 -19.06 8.11
CA LYS A 68 8.46 -18.83 7.40
C LYS A 68 7.37 -19.72 8.00
N GLY A 69 6.18 -19.17 8.15
CA GLY A 69 5.00 -19.92 8.59
C GLY A 69 3.72 -19.39 7.95
N GLU A 70 2.76 -20.28 7.77
CA GLU A 70 1.45 -19.99 7.20
C GLU A 70 0.36 -20.54 8.11
N ALA A 71 -0.77 -19.83 8.20
CA ALA A 71 -1.93 -20.28 8.95
C ALA A 71 -3.23 -19.79 8.30
N ALA A 72 -4.32 -20.50 8.55
CA ALA A 72 -5.66 -20.07 8.13
C ALA A 72 -6.21 -18.90 8.97
N ASN A 73 -5.61 -18.64 10.13
CA ASN A 73 -5.97 -17.51 10.99
C ASN A 73 -4.77 -17.09 11.83
N VAL A 74 -4.86 -15.89 12.38
CA VAL A 74 -3.77 -15.27 13.16
C VAL A 74 -3.46 -16.03 14.44
N SER A 75 -4.47 -16.56 15.13
CA SER A 75 -4.31 -17.21 16.44
C SER A 75 -3.53 -18.52 16.37
N SER A 76 -3.48 -19.16 15.20
CA SER A 76 -2.73 -20.39 14.95
C SER A 76 -1.35 -20.14 14.30
N LEU A 77 -1.00 -18.90 14.02
CA LEU A 77 0.27 -18.57 13.35
C LEU A 77 1.45 -18.81 14.30
N LYS A 78 2.30 -19.73 13.90
CA LYS A 78 3.59 -20.04 14.54
C LYS A 78 4.65 -20.20 13.48
N VAL A 79 5.86 -19.73 13.78
CA VAL A 79 7.00 -19.83 12.87
C VAL A 79 8.18 -20.46 13.58
N THR A 80 8.64 -21.60 13.08
CA THR A 80 9.93 -22.16 13.49
C THR A 80 11.02 -21.39 12.77
N THR A 81 12.02 -20.92 13.51
CA THR A 81 13.07 -20.05 13.00
C THR A 81 14.38 -20.26 13.78
N ARG A 82 15.49 -19.83 13.21
CA ARG A 82 16.78 -19.77 13.90
C ARG A 82 16.80 -18.68 14.97
N LEU A 83 17.61 -18.86 15.99
CA LEU A 83 17.87 -17.84 17.02
C LEU A 83 18.70 -16.70 16.41
N ALA A 84 18.18 -15.47 16.43
CA ALA A 84 18.86 -14.30 15.89
C ALA A 84 18.35 -13.03 16.58
N ASP A 85 19.18 -11.98 16.59
CA ASP A 85 18.84 -10.64 17.02
C ASP A 85 18.64 -9.73 15.81
N ASN A 86 18.02 -8.56 16.04
CA ASN A 86 17.80 -7.53 15.02
C ASN A 86 17.04 -8.03 13.78
N CYS A 87 16.14 -9.00 13.98
CA CYS A 87 15.34 -9.54 12.89
C CYS A 87 14.29 -8.54 12.41
N THR A 88 13.95 -8.65 11.13
CA THR A 88 12.76 -8.02 10.57
C THR A 88 11.69 -9.09 10.38
N VAL A 89 10.54 -8.90 11.02
CA VAL A 89 9.38 -9.76 10.88
C VAL A 89 8.35 -9.08 9.98
N CYS A 90 7.89 -9.80 8.96
CA CYS A 90 6.86 -9.33 8.04
C CYS A 90 5.67 -10.29 8.08
N VAL A 91 4.46 -9.74 8.14
CA VAL A 91 3.22 -10.53 8.09
C VAL A 91 2.34 -10.01 6.96
N VAL A 92 1.84 -10.93 6.14
CA VAL A 92 0.90 -10.67 5.06
C VAL A 92 -0.38 -11.42 5.37
N ALA A 93 -1.51 -10.74 5.33
CA ALA A 93 -2.83 -11.35 5.50
C ALA A 93 -3.69 -11.23 4.24
N ASN A 94 -4.59 -12.19 4.06
CA ASN A 94 -5.48 -12.30 2.91
C ASN A 94 -4.74 -12.39 1.56
N SER A 95 -3.56 -12.98 1.57
CA SER A 95 -2.71 -13.06 0.40
C SER A 95 -3.21 -14.04 -0.67
N LYS A 96 -3.90 -15.11 -0.26
CA LYS A 96 -4.35 -16.18 -1.18
C LYS A 96 -5.36 -15.71 -2.22
N ALA A 97 -6.18 -14.73 -1.86
CA ALA A 97 -7.16 -14.15 -2.79
C ALA A 97 -6.54 -13.18 -3.80
N ALA A 98 -5.33 -12.74 -3.57
CA ALA A 98 -4.74 -11.60 -4.23
C ALA A 98 -3.40 -11.89 -4.92
N VAL A 99 -2.60 -12.75 -4.33
CA VAL A 99 -1.24 -13.07 -4.79
C VAL A 99 -1.15 -14.57 -5.00
N SER A 100 -0.61 -15.03 -6.13
CA SER A 100 -0.43 -16.46 -6.31
C SER A 100 0.50 -17.00 -5.22
N ASN A 101 0.15 -18.15 -4.64
CA ASN A 101 0.97 -18.79 -3.60
C ASN A 101 2.42 -18.98 -4.02
N SER A 102 2.70 -19.12 -5.33
CA SER A 102 4.04 -19.26 -5.88
C SER A 102 4.92 -18.03 -5.63
N TRP A 103 4.36 -16.83 -5.57
CA TRP A 103 5.15 -15.61 -5.33
C TRP A 103 5.67 -15.53 -3.90
N LEU A 104 4.80 -15.82 -2.92
CA LEU A 104 5.20 -15.86 -1.52
C LEU A 104 6.11 -17.05 -1.18
N SER A 105 6.01 -18.17 -1.91
CA SER A 105 6.90 -19.31 -1.72
C SER A 105 8.33 -19.06 -2.19
N ASN A 106 8.51 -18.15 -3.14
CA ASN A 106 9.83 -17.82 -3.71
C ASN A 106 10.60 -16.75 -2.92
N VAL A 107 10.03 -16.18 -1.87
CA VAL A 107 10.70 -15.19 -1.02
C VAL A 107 11.86 -15.85 -0.27
N LYS A 108 13.08 -15.41 -0.54
CA LYS A 108 14.32 -15.83 0.13
C LYS A 108 14.98 -14.68 0.89
N MET A 109 14.73 -13.45 0.46
CA MET A 109 15.26 -12.24 1.06
C MET A 109 14.15 -11.24 1.32
N LYS A 110 14.39 -10.31 2.26
CA LYS A 110 13.50 -9.18 2.54
C LYS A 110 13.23 -8.35 1.28
N SER A 111 14.26 -8.17 0.44
CA SER A 111 14.16 -7.46 -0.83
C SER A 111 13.19 -8.10 -1.82
N ASP A 112 13.04 -9.43 -1.81
CA ASP A 112 12.08 -10.12 -2.67
C ASP A 112 10.66 -9.72 -2.30
N LEU A 113 10.36 -9.68 -0.99
CA LEU A 113 9.08 -9.24 -0.48
C LEU A 113 8.83 -7.74 -0.75
N ASP A 114 9.86 -6.88 -0.60
CA ASP A 114 9.77 -5.44 -0.87
C ASP A 114 9.56 -5.11 -2.35
N ASN A 115 9.99 -6.01 -3.23
CA ASN A 115 9.81 -5.88 -4.68
C ASN A 115 8.52 -6.57 -5.19
N LEU A 116 7.76 -7.20 -4.32
CA LEU A 116 6.54 -7.89 -4.69
C LEU A 116 5.45 -6.87 -5.02
N TYR A 117 5.16 -6.75 -6.32
CA TYR A 117 4.14 -5.83 -6.84
C TYR A 117 2.80 -6.55 -6.94
N TYR A 118 1.82 -6.06 -6.18
CA TYR A 118 0.45 -6.54 -6.21
C TYR A 118 -0.34 -5.83 -7.31
N PHE A 119 -0.77 -6.58 -8.30
CA PHE A 119 -1.50 -6.09 -9.45
C PHE A 119 -2.98 -6.50 -9.39
N VAL A 120 -3.88 -5.54 -9.45
CA VAL A 120 -5.32 -5.76 -9.19
C VAL A 120 -6.14 -5.95 -10.46
N LEU A 121 -5.50 -5.86 -11.66
CA LEU A 121 -6.24 -5.76 -12.91
C LEU A 121 -5.97 -6.89 -13.88
N ASN A 122 -7.06 -7.55 -14.32
CA ASN A 122 -7.05 -8.29 -15.58
C ASN A 122 -7.93 -7.66 -16.68
N SER A 123 -8.94 -6.90 -16.40
CA SER A 123 -9.75 -6.08 -17.30
C SER A 123 -10.93 -5.47 -16.55
N GLY A 124 -11.19 -4.19 -16.74
CA GLY A 124 -12.30 -3.49 -16.05
C GLY A 124 -11.90 -2.81 -14.74
N THR A 125 -12.87 -2.54 -13.89
CA THR A 125 -12.66 -1.90 -12.59
C THR A 125 -11.84 -2.79 -11.65
N PRO A 126 -10.75 -2.31 -11.04
CA PRO A 126 -9.93 -3.10 -10.12
C PRO A 126 -10.75 -3.62 -8.94
N LYS A 127 -10.71 -4.91 -8.71
CA LYS A 127 -11.26 -5.50 -7.50
C LYS A 127 -10.19 -5.52 -6.43
N ILE A 128 -10.20 -4.54 -5.54
CA ILE A 128 -9.26 -4.45 -4.43
C ILE A 128 -9.62 -5.52 -3.40
N SER A 129 -8.71 -6.46 -3.16
CA SER A 129 -8.83 -7.46 -2.10
C SER A 129 -8.40 -6.88 -0.77
N ASN A 130 -8.92 -7.42 0.34
CA ASN A 130 -8.58 -6.97 1.69
C ASN A 130 -7.20 -7.49 2.13
N VAL A 131 -6.18 -7.30 1.29
CA VAL A 131 -4.79 -7.64 1.63
C VAL A 131 -4.26 -6.65 2.65
N MET A 132 -3.57 -7.17 3.66
CA MET A 132 -2.95 -6.38 4.70
C MET A 132 -1.51 -6.80 4.88
N TYR A 133 -0.68 -5.86 5.31
CA TYR A 133 0.75 -6.04 5.53
C TYR A 133 1.19 -5.37 6.82
N GLY A 134 2.11 -6.01 7.54
CA GLY A 134 2.72 -5.45 8.74
C GLY A 134 4.20 -5.78 8.83
N VAL A 135 4.96 -4.89 9.46
CA VAL A 135 6.40 -5.03 9.69
C VAL A 135 6.73 -4.75 11.14
N LYS A 136 7.58 -5.57 11.72
CA LYS A 136 8.24 -5.34 13.01
C LYS A 136 9.75 -5.46 12.80
N THR A 137 10.47 -4.38 13.03
CA THR A 137 11.94 -4.35 13.01
C THR A 137 12.53 -4.56 14.39
N ASN A 138 13.82 -4.85 14.46
CA ASN A 138 14.58 -5.03 15.70
C ASN A 138 13.97 -6.07 16.66
N TYR A 139 13.42 -7.15 16.10
CA TYR A 139 12.88 -8.25 16.88
C TYR A 139 13.98 -9.27 17.18
N SER A 140 14.01 -9.83 18.40
CA SER A 140 14.90 -10.93 18.75
C SER A 140 14.10 -12.22 18.84
N THR A 141 14.49 -13.24 18.08
CA THR A 141 13.89 -14.57 18.14
C THR A 141 14.35 -15.38 19.35
N LYS A 142 15.32 -14.85 20.11
CA LYS A 142 15.81 -15.45 21.38
C LYS A 142 14.85 -15.21 22.55
N THR A 143 13.88 -14.32 22.38
CA THR A 143 12.86 -14.05 23.41
C THR A 143 11.73 -15.06 23.37
N SER A 144 11.17 -15.40 24.52
CA SER A 144 9.92 -16.18 24.62
C SER A 144 8.65 -15.34 24.40
N ALA A 145 8.78 -14.01 24.32
CA ALA A 145 7.65 -13.13 24.12
C ALA A 145 7.07 -13.24 22.70
N ALA A 146 5.75 -13.26 22.61
CA ALA A 146 5.08 -13.25 21.32
C ALA A 146 5.41 -11.99 20.50
N CYS A 147 5.58 -12.14 19.19
CA CYS A 147 5.80 -11.02 18.30
C CYS A 147 4.49 -10.26 18.07
N THR A 148 4.37 -9.06 18.63
CA THR A 148 3.22 -8.18 18.35
C THR A 148 3.49 -7.39 17.09
N ILE A 149 2.55 -7.45 16.12
CA ILE A 149 2.63 -6.77 14.85
C ILE A 149 1.28 -6.16 14.46
N SER A 150 1.30 -4.93 13.93
CA SER A 150 0.11 -4.25 13.41
C SER A 150 0.03 -4.43 11.90
N LEU A 151 -1.13 -4.83 11.39
CA LEU A 151 -1.43 -4.95 9.97
C LEU A 151 -2.14 -3.70 9.47
N GLN A 152 -1.70 -3.20 8.35
CA GLN A 152 -2.31 -2.10 7.60
C GLN A 152 -2.86 -2.60 6.28
N LYS A 153 -4.01 -2.08 5.85
CA LYS A 153 -4.56 -2.32 4.52
C LYS A 153 -3.65 -1.69 3.47
N ILE A 154 -3.46 -2.36 2.33
CA ILE A 154 -2.69 -1.81 1.19
C ILE A 154 -3.51 -0.85 0.32
N TYR A 155 -4.63 -0.37 0.83
CA TYR A 155 -5.51 0.60 0.19
C TYR A 155 -6.10 1.56 1.22
N SER A 156 -6.55 2.72 0.74
CA SER A 156 -7.27 3.70 1.53
C SER A 156 -8.68 3.90 0.98
N ASN A 157 -9.65 4.12 1.86
CA ASN A 157 -11.02 4.47 1.49
C ASN A 157 -11.17 5.99 1.42
N PHE A 158 -11.58 6.49 0.28
CA PHE A 158 -11.88 7.90 0.06
C PHE A 158 -13.38 8.11 -0.03
N SER A 159 -13.88 9.09 0.72
CA SER A 159 -15.25 9.57 0.62
C SER A 159 -15.26 10.93 -0.09
N PHE A 160 -15.98 11.01 -1.18
CA PHE A 160 -16.09 12.19 -2.00
C PHE A 160 -17.46 12.84 -1.78
N SER A 161 -17.46 14.18 -1.70
CA SER A 161 -18.68 14.99 -1.65
C SER A 161 -18.50 16.19 -2.56
N ILE A 162 -19.17 16.17 -3.70
CA ILE A 162 -19.15 17.27 -4.68
C ILE A 162 -20.44 18.08 -4.51
N LYS A 163 -20.31 19.35 -4.21
CA LYS A 163 -21.43 20.26 -3.96
C LYS A 163 -21.17 21.60 -4.61
N ILE A 164 -22.20 22.17 -5.22
CA ILE A 164 -22.22 23.59 -5.60
C ILE A 164 -22.87 24.35 -4.46
N GLU A 165 -22.18 25.36 -3.90
CA GLU A 165 -22.74 26.23 -2.89
C GLU A 165 -23.91 27.03 -3.46
N LYS A 166 -25.04 27.02 -2.77
CA LYS A 166 -26.30 27.60 -3.23
C LYS A 166 -26.20 29.10 -3.54
N ASP A 167 -25.48 29.85 -2.72
CA ASP A 167 -25.37 31.31 -2.85
C ASP A 167 -24.57 31.74 -4.09
N LYS A 168 -23.62 30.91 -4.55
CA LYS A 168 -22.84 31.19 -5.76
C LYS A 168 -23.52 30.70 -7.04
N ASN A 169 -24.46 29.78 -6.90
CA ASN A 169 -25.16 29.18 -8.02
C ASN A 169 -26.34 30.01 -8.53
N THR A 170 -27.07 30.70 -7.64
CA THR A 170 -28.23 31.50 -8.01
C THR A 170 -27.92 32.65 -8.97
N SER A 171 -26.66 33.15 -8.95
CA SER A 171 -26.24 34.25 -9.82
C SER A 171 -25.52 33.79 -11.11
N LEU A 172 -24.94 32.58 -11.15
CA LEU A 172 -24.07 32.15 -12.22
C LEU A 172 -24.62 30.96 -13.02
N GLY A 173 -25.66 30.29 -12.53
CA GLY A 173 -26.25 29.11 -13.22
C GLY A 173 -25.23 27.99 -13.44
N ILE A 174 -24.39 27.70 -12.43
CA ILE A 174 -23.35 26.69 -12.56
C ILE A 174 -23.98 25.29 -12.54
N VAL A 175 -23.63 24.49 -13.54
CA VAL A 175 -24.05 23.10 -13.71
C VAL A 175 -22.83 22.20 -13.69
N LEU A 176 -22.90 21.09 -12.96
CA LEU A 176 -21.90 20.03 -13.01
C LEU A 176 -22.24 19.06 -14.17
N ASP A 177 -21.34 18.90 -15.11
CA ASP A 177 -21.52 18.04 -16.30
C ASP A 177 -21.11 16.61 -16.05
N SER A 178 -19.93 16.43 -15.44
CA SER A 178 -19.37 15.12 -15.17
C SER A 178 -18.30 15.15 -14.11
N TYR A 179 -17.96 13.96 -13.59
CA TYR A 179 -16.76 13.75 -12.80
C TYR A 179 -16.05 12.45 -13.19
N GLN A 180 -14.76 12.39 -12.88
CA GLN A 180 -13.91 11.23 -13.18
C GLN A 180 -12.78 11.13 -12.16
N LEU A 181 -12.54 9.94 -11.62
CA LEU A 181 -11.31 9.65 -10.88
C LEU A 181 -10.23 9.24 -11.85
N CYS A 182 -9.11 9.95 -11.80
CA CYS A 182 -8.02 9.80 -12.74
C CYS A 182 -6.71 9.43 -12.06
N HIS A 183 -5.85 8.77 -12.84
CA HIS A 183 -4.50 8.40 -12.46
C HIS A 183 -4.46 7.54 -11.19
N LEU A 184 -5.39 6.58 -11.09
CA LEU A 184 -5.46 5.66 -9.97
C LEU A 184 -4.44 4.53 -10.16
N PRO A 185 -3.76 4.08 -9.09
CA PRO A 185 -2.82 2.95 -9.19
C PRO A 185 -3.51 1.67 -9.64
N LYS A 186 -2.97 1.00 -10.67
CA LYS A 186 -3.41 -0.35 -11.09
C LYS A 186 -2.89 -1.46 -10.18
N GLY A 187 -1.85 -1.17 -9.44
CA GLY A 187 -1.21 -2.06 -8.49
C GLY A 187 -0.42 -1.28 -7.46
N THR A 188 0.07 -1.97 -6.45
CA THR A 188 0.92 -1.40 -5.40
C THR A 188 1.96 -2.40 -4.96
N TYR A 189 3.06 -1.92 -4.40
CA TYR A 189 4.01 -2.80 -3.72
C TYR A 189 3.42 -3.25 -2.38
N LEU A 190 3.54 -4.53 -2.09
CA LEU A 190 2.94 -5.15 -0.91
C LEU A 190 3.38 -4.45 0.39
N CYS A 191 4.63 -4.03 0.45
CA CYS A 191 5.20 -3.34 1.62
C CYS A 191 4.91 -1.84 1.68
N GLY A 192 4.19 -1.28 0.70
CA GLY A 192 3.77 0.13 0.70
C GLY A 192 4.88 1.17 0.67
N THR A 193 6.12 0.79 0.36
CA THR A 193 7.30 1.69 0.41
C THR A 193 7.67 2.31 -0.93
N LYS A 194 7.14 1.78 -2.03
CA LYS A 194 7.46 2.21 -3.39
C LYS A 194 6.22 2.72 -4.12
N GLN A 195 6.44 3.68 -5.01
CA GLN A 195 5.39 4.22 -5.88
C GLN A 195 4.84 3.16 -6.82
N ALA A 196 3.55 3.25 -7.14
CA ALA A 196 2.95 2.47 -8.21
C ALA A 196 3.63 2.76 -9.55
N THR A 197 3.67 1.75 -10.41
CA THR A 197 4.33 1.86 -11.74
C THR A 197 3.32 1.98 -12.87
N THR A 198 2.06 1.67 -12.63
CA THR A 198 0.99 1.68 -13.63
C THR A 198 -0.27 2.29 -13.07
N TYR A 199 -0.98 3.05 -13.91
CA TYR A 199 -2.15 3.83 -13.53
C TYR A 199 -3.30 3.62 -14.52
N TYR A 200 -4.50 4.01 -14.12
CA TYR A 200 -5.71 4.00 -14.96
C TYR A 200 -6.62 5.16 -14.59
N ASP A 201 -7.52 5.48 -15.50
CA ASP A 201 -8.64 6.38 -15.25
C ASP A 201 -9.93 5.57 -15.13
N GLU A 202 -10.80 5.92 -14.20
CA GLU A 202 -12.15 5.39 -14.13
C GLU A 202 -12.98 5.91 -15.34
N PRO A 203 -14.05 5.22 -15.71
CA PRO A 203 -15.01 5.79 -16.65
C PRO A 203 -15.54 7.15 -16.16
N GLU A 204 -15.69 8.10 -17.08
CA GLU A 204 -16.31 9.39 -16.77
C GLU A 204 -17.80 9.19 -16.45
N VAL A 205 -18.24 9.72 -15.33
CA VAL A 205 -19.64 9.69 -14.90
C VAL A 205 -20.29 10.97 -15.36
N ASN A 206 -21.15 10.88 -16.37
CA ASN A 206 -21.95 12.00 -16.84
C ASN A 206 -23.12 12.26 -15.88
N LEU A 207 -23.33 13.51 -15.53
CA LEU A 207 -24.40 13.95 -14.66
C LEU A 207 -25.58 14.42 -15.51
N THR A 208 -26.77 13.96 -15.17
CA THR A 208 -27.99 14.45 -15.81
C THR A 208 -28.38 15.81 -15.23
N SER A 209 -29.15 16.61 -15.97
CA SER A 209 -29.60 17.97 -15.61
C SER A 209 -30.34 18.09 -14.26
N SER A 210 -30.68 16.96 -13.61
CA SER A 210 -31.25 16.95 -12.26
C SER A 210 -30.23 17.26 -11.15
N ASN A 211 -28.94 17.33 -11.48
CA ASN A 211 -27.89 17.72 -10.52
C ASN A 211 -27.70 19.25 -10.49
N GLU A 212 -28.83 19.95 -10.39
CA GLU A 212 -28.88 21.40 -10.28
C GLU A 212 -28.41 21.87 -8.91
N SER A 213 -28.30 23.14 -8.81
CA SER A 213 -28.05 23.98 -7.65
C SER A 213 -28.52 23.38 -6.32
N GLY A 214 -27.59 23.08 -5.45
CA GLY A 214 -27.84 22.57 -4.10
C GLY A 214 -27.82 21.05 -3.95
N SER A 215 -27.72 20.27 -5.04
CA SER A 215 -27.52 18.82 -4.97
C SER A 215 -26.11 18.49 -4.48
N THR A 216 -25.99 17.38 -3.75
CA THR A 216 -24.70 16.88 -3.30
C THR A 216 -24.49 15.48 -3.88
N ILE A 217 -23.43 15.32 -4.65
CA ILE A 217 -23.02 14.02 -5.18
C ILE A 217 -22.07 13.40 -4.18
N LYS A 218 -22.41 12.24 -3.65
CA LYS A 218 -21.58 11.50 -2.69
C LYS A 218 -21.26 10.11 -3.24
N PHE A 219 -19.99 9.72 -3.15
CA PHE A 219 -19.56 8.37 -3.47
C PHE A 219 -18.30 8.02 -2.66
N THR A 220 -18.01 6.72 -2.58
CA THR A 220 -16.81 6.21 -1.93
C THR A 220 -15.99 5.41 -2.92
N LYS A 221 -14.67 5.41 -2.75
CA LYS A 221 -13.75 4.62 -3.57
C LYS A 221 -12.59 4.11 -2.74
N SER A 222 -12.30 2.83 -2.85
CA SER A 222 -11.05 2.26 -2.35
C SER A 222 -9.95 2.48 -3.40
N ILE A 223 -8.84 3.06 -2.99
CA ILE A 223 -7.69 3.37 -3.86
C ILE A 223 -6.47 2.70 -3.26
N LEU A 224 -5.72 1.96 -4.09
CA LEU A 224 -4.47 1.31 -3.68
C LEU A 224 -3.45 2.33 -3.17
N GLN A 225 -2.63 1.91 -2.22
CA GLN A 225 -1.55 2.74 -1.70
C GLN A 225 -0.58 3.14 -2.81
N ASN A 226 -0.22 4.42 -2.82
CA ASN A 226 0.75 5.01 -3.72
C ASN A 226 1.55 6.05 -2.95
N PRO A 227 2.63 5.66 -2.25
CA PRO A 227 3.45 6.58 -1.47
C PRO A 227 4.18 7.54 -2.41
N LEU A 228 3.73 8.77 -2.43
CA LEU A 228 4.31 9.84 -3.24
C LEU A 228 5.08 10.81 -2.36
N PRO A 229 6.09 11.50 -2.90
CA PRO A 229 6.75 12.58 -2.19
C PRO A 229 5.77 13.72 -1.90
N LYS A 230 6.09 14.56 -0.95
CA LYS A 230 5.34 15.80 -0.71
C LYS A 230 5.36 16.66 -1.97
N GLY A 231 4.26 17.40 -2.18
CA GLY A 231 4.21 18.39 -3.26
C GLY A 231 5.19 19.55 -3.07
N ASN A 232 5.36 20.37 -4.09
CA ASN A 232 6.36 21.43 -4.13
C ASN A 232 6.13 22.56 -3.10
N ASN A 233 4.96 22.66 -2.49
CA ASN A 233 4.64 23.70 -1.50
C ASN A 233 4.14 23.10 -0.19
N VAL A 234 5.10 22.54 0.57
CA VAL A 234 4.85 21.77 1.81
C VAL A 234 4.30 22.61 2.97
N ASN A 235 4.43 23.95 2.92
CA ASN A 235 4.04 24.82 4.03
C ASN A 235 2.64 25.44 3.85
N SER A 236 1.98 25.18 2.73
CA SER A 236 0.74 25.85 2.38
C SER A 236 -0.49 25.02 2.71
N LYS A 237 -1.45 25.66 3.38
CA LYS A 237 -2.72 25.08 3.75
C LYS A 237 -3.80 25.65 2.83
N GLY A 238 -4.34 24.84 1.96
CA GLY A 238 -5.46 25.29 1.13
C GLY A 238 -5.63 24.47 -0.14
N TRP A 239 -6.83 24.46 -0.66
CA TRP A 239 -7.19 23.69 -1.86
C TRP A 239 -6.39 24.12 -3.11
N GLY A 240 -6.04 25.41 -3.24
CA GLY A 240 -5.25 25.94 -4.36
C GLY A 240 -3.88 25.32 -4.52
N TYR A 241 -3.33 24.77 -3.44
CA TYR A 241 -2.03 24.08 -3.47
C TYR A 241 -2.12 22.61 -3.88
N ARG A 242 -3.32 22.07 -4.00
CA ARG A 242 -3.57 20.73 -4.55
C ARG A 242 -3.84 20.79 -6.06
N SER A 243 -3.15 21.65 -6.76
CA SER A 243 -3.24 21.82 -8.21
C SER A 243 -2.13 21.05 -8.93
N SER A 244 -2.26 20.88 -10.24
CA SER A 244 -1.27 20.25 -11.11
C SER A 244 0.13 20.90 -11.01
N LYS A 245 0.20 22.20 -10.66
CA LYS A 245 1.46 22.93 -10.49
C LYS A 245 2.29 22.42 -9.31
N HIS A 246 1.64 21.87 -8.28
CA HIS A 246 2.27 21.49 -7.02
C HIS A 246 2.26 19.98 -6.80
N ALA A 247 1.36 19.25 -7.45
CA ALA A 247 1.26 17.82 -7.33
C ALA A 247 2.40 17.10 -8.06
N PRO A 248 2.90 15.97 -7.52
CA PRO A 248 3.78 15.08 -8.28
C PRO A 248 3.04 14.50 -9.49
N SER A 249 3.76 14.16 -10.55
CA SER A 249 3.20 13.66 -11.82
C SER A 249 2.34 12.40 -11.67
N ASN A 250 2.61 11.61 -10.63
CA ASN A 250 1.92 10.33 -10.38
C ASN A 250 0.80 10.44 -9.34
N ALA A 251 0.38 11.67 -8.99
CA ALA A 251 -0.72 11.86 -8.03
C ALA A 251 -2.08 11.57 -8.66
N SER A 252 -2.89 10.80 -7.95
CA SER A 252 -4.30 10.58 -8.32
C SER A 252 -5.11 11.87 -8.13
N TYR A 253 -6.14 12.07 -8.94
CA TYR A 253 -6.97 13.26 -8.85
C TYR A 253 -8.43 13.00 -9.23
N LEU A 254 -9.32 13.84 -8.71
CA LEU A 254 -10.70 13.97 -9.14
C LEU A 254 -10.78 15.10 -10.18
N LYS A 255 -11.24 14.76 -11.39
CA LYS A 255 -11.57 15.71 -12.46
C LYS A 255 -13.06 16.00 -12.43
N ILE A 256 -13.44 17.27 -12.46
CA ILE A 256 -14.84 17.72 -12.49
C ILE A 256 -15.00 18.68 -13.67
N LYS A 257 -15.96 18.41 -14.54
CA LYS A 257 -16.37 19.33 -15.60
C LYS A 257 -17.63 20.08 -15.17
N ALA A 258 -17.65 21.36 -15.41
CA ALA A 258 -18.77 22.22 -15.12
C ALA A 258 -18.89 23.33 -16.15
N HIS A 259 -20.11 23.82 -16.36
CA HIS A 259 -20.38 24.98 -17.21
C HIS A 259 -21.34 25.95 -16.55
N SER A 260 -21.39 27.14 -17.09
CA SER A 260 -22.44 28.13 -16.90
C SER A 260 -22.85 28.67 -18.28
N GLN A 261 -23.79 29.60 -18.32
CA GLN A 261 -24.13 30.26 -19.59
C GLN A 261 -22.97 31.00 -20.25
N MET A 262 -21.93 31.35 -19.47
CA MET A 262 -20.82 32.19 -19.94
C MET A 262 -19.49 31.48 -20.09
N TRP A 263 -19.33 30.30 -19.49
CA TRP A 263 -18.06 29.56 -19.51
C TRP A 263 -18.26 28.06 -19.31
N GLN A 264 -17.25 27.32 -19.78
CA GLN A 264 -17.07 25.89 -19.47
C GLN A 264 -15.66 25.69 -18.93
N THR A 265 -15.50 24.87 -17.90
CA THR A 265 -14.19 24.62 -17.32
C THR A 265 -14.07 23.22 -16.72
N THR A 266 -12.82 22.84 -16.45
CA THR A 266 -12.48 21.58 -15.78
C THR A 266 -11.68 21.89 -14.53
N PHE A 267 -12.12 21.36 -13.41
CA PHE A 267 -11.42 21.44 -12.14
C PHE A 267 -10.67 20.13 -11.86
N TYR A 268 -9.50 20.23 -11.25
CA TYR A 268 -8.67 19.11 -10.86
C TYR A 268 -8.37 19.19 -9.37
N TYR A 269 -8.78 18.17 -8.62
CA TYR A 269 -8.54 18.05 -7.18
C TYR A 269 -7.62 16.85 -6.93
N TYR A 270 -6.35 17.13 -6.66
CA TYR A 270 -5.37 16.10 -6.39
C TYR A 270 -5.60 15.51 -5.01
N LEU A 271 -5.61 14.16 -4.95
CA LEU A 271 -5.80 13.42 -3.72
C LEU A 271 -4.51 13.40 -2.91
N GLY A 272 -4.63 13.34 -1.60
CA GLY A 272 -3.47 13.31 -0.73
C GLY A 272 -3.84 12.95 0.70
N GLY A 273 -2.83 12.82 1.56
CA GLY A 273 -2.99 12.49 2.96
C GLY A 273 -3.88 13.47 3.73
N LYS A 274 -4.51 12.94 4.76
CA LYS A 274 -5.52 13.65 5.55
C LYS A 274 -4.95 14.86 6.30
N ASN A 275 -3.75 14.71 6.87
CA ASN A 275 -3.19 15.64 7.82
C ASN A 275 -2.20 16.64 7.21
N LEU A 276 -1.72 16.41 5.99
CA LEU A 276 -0.75 17.24 5.31
C LEU A 276 -1.31 17.71 3.97
N PRO A 277 -1.77 18.98 3.85
CA PRO A 277 -2.35 19.50 2.62
C PRO A 277 -1.47 19.34 1.38
N SER A 278 -0.15 19.29 1.57
CA SER A 278 0.85 19.09 0.51
C SER A 278 1.20 17.62 0.24
N THR A 279 0.58 16.67 0.94
CA THR A 279 0.81 15.24 0.72
C THR A 279 -0.15 14.73 -0.34
N TYR A 280 0.37 14.02 -1.34
CA TYR A 280 -0.36 13.45 -2.46
C TYR A 280 -0.34 11.91 -2.48
N SER A 281 0.10 11.32 -1.38
CA SER A 281 0.06 9.87 -1.19
C SER A 281 -1.37 9.37 -0.98
N SER A 282 -1.70 8.23 -1.52
CA SER A 282 -2.93 7.49 -1.22
C SER A 282 -2.80 6.54 -0.02
N THR A 283 -1.69 6.62 0.71
CA THR A 283 -1.53 5.90 1.98
C THR A 283 -2.38 6.56 3.06
N ALA A 284 -2.85 5.78 4.01
CA ALA A 284 -3.43 6.31 5.24
C ALA A 284 -2.32 6.97 6.07
N ASP A 285 -2.58 8.16 6.62
CA ASP A 285 -1.72 8.85 7.57
C ASP A 285 -2.09 8.46 9.00
#